data_719da3926c22e6e5d0741ab92085653c
#
_entry.id   719da3926c22e6e5d0741ab92085653c
#
_cell.length_a   1.000
_cell.length_b   1.000
_cell.length_c   1.000
_cell.angle_alpha   90.00
_cell.angle_beta   90.00
_cell.angle_gamma   90.00
#
_symmetry.space_group_name_H-M   'P 1'
#
loop_
_entity.id
_entity.type
_entity.pdbx_description
1 polymer ?
#
loop_
_entity_poly.entity_id
_entity_poly.type
_entity_poly.pdbx_seq_one_letter_code
_entity_poly.pdbx_strand_id
1 'polypeptide(L)'
;MLEMPEDGAARQAVKPVICYPVESLPKPDMAALKTLRQLAVKSDEVIIAPRDASCFDAPAGSFFRISSIEGAQVGDLNLWNAQNLHERFYSGKTRALHGTHLTQEERMWSCFPYLRPMATVFEDTLAWY
;
A
#
# COMPACT_ATOMS: atom_id res chain seq x y z
N MET A 1 -31.33 -21.64 3.44
CA MET A 1 -30.33 -21.72 2.34
C MET A 1 -30.73 -20.67 1.34
N LEU A 2 -29.86 -19.71 1.01
CA LEU A 2 -30.19 -18.71 -0.02
C LEU A 2 -30.12 -19.41 -1.37
N GLU A 3 -31.20 -19.32 -2.15
CA GLU A 3 -31.21 -19.80 -3.54
C GLU A 3 -30.23 -19.02 -4.39
N MET A 4 -29.48 -19.70 -5.24
CA MET A 4 -28.58 -19.06 -6.19
C MET A 4 -29.43 -18.35 -7.25
N PRO A 5 -29.12 -17.07 -7.59
CA PRO A 5 -29.85 -16.35 -8.65
C PRO A 5 -29.78 -17.08 -9.99
N GLU A 6 -30.79 -16.93 -10.84
CA GLU A 6 -30.88 -17.59 -12.15
C GLU A 6 -29.61 -17.38 -13.03
N ASP A 7 -28.96 -16.23 -12.91
CA ASP A 7 -27.72 -15.89 -13.61
C ASP A 7 -26.44 -16.24 -12.84
N GLY A 8 -26.53 -16.86 -11.68
CA GLY A 8 -25.41 -17.14 -10.79
C GLY A 8 -24.32 -17.99 -11.45
N ALA A 9 -24.70 -19.04 -12.16
CA ALA A 9 -23.74 -19.88 -12.88
C ALA A 9 -23.04 -19.13 -14.04
N ALA A 10 -23.78 -18.27 -14.76
CA ALA A 10 -23.20 -17.44 -15.82
C ALA A 10 -22.19 -16.43 -15.26
N ARG A 11 -22.50 -15.79 -14.12
CA ARG A 11 -21.58 -14.87 -13.44
C ARG A 11 -20.29 -15.57 -12.96
N GLN A 12 -20.42 -16.79 -12.46
CA GLN A 12 -19.24 -17.56 -12.02
C GLN A 12 -18.38 -18.04 -13.19
N ALA A 13 -18.96 -18.21 -14.37
CA ALA A 13 -18.24 -18.63 -15.57
C ALA A 13 -17.45 -17.48 -16.24
N VAL A 14 -17.72 -16.22 -15.87
CA VAL A 14 -16.99 -15.06 -16.43
C VAL A 14 -15.56 -15.10 -15.95
N LYS A 15 -14.61 -15.21 -16.89
CA LYS A 15 -13.20 -15.08 -16.57
C LYS A 15 -12.87 -13.61 -16.22
N PRO A 16 -12.10 -13.36 -15.15
CA PRO A 16 -11.69 -12.00 -14.84
C PRO A 16 -10.84 -11.43 -15.98
N VAL A 17 -11.13 -10.20 -16.37
CA VAL A 17 -10.29 -9.46 -17.31
C VAL A 17 -9.18 -8.79 -16.52
N ILE A 18 -7.94 -9.19 -16.78
CA ILE A 18 -6.76 -8.55 -16.23
C ILE A 18 -6.45 -7.35 -17.12
N CYS A 19 -6.83 -6.15 -16.67
CA CYS A 19 -6.60 -4.92 -17.43
C CYS A 19 -5.12 -4.52 -17.46
N TYR A 20 -4.39 -4.80 -16.39
CA TYR A 20 -2.97 -4.46 -16.25
C TYR A 20 -2.22 -5.64 -15.65
N PRO A 21 -1.47 -6.41 -16.44
CA PRO A 21 -0.53 -7.38 -15.89
C PRO A 21 0.49 -6.67 -14.99
N VAL A 22 0.81 -7.26 -13.85
CA VAL A 22 1.75 -6.66 -12.87
C VAL A 22 3.09 -6.32 -13.52
N GLU A 23 3.52 -7.17 -14.45
CA GLU A 23 4.77 -7.03 -15.19
C GLU A 23 4.80 -5.80 -16.13
N SER A 24 3.62 -5.29 -16.50
CA SER A 24 3.49 -4.08 -17.34
C SER A 24 3.54 -2.78 -16.54
N LEU A 25 3.47 -2.86 -15.21
CA LEU A 25 3.55 -1.68 -14.36
C LEU A 25 4.98 -1.15 -14.31
N PRO A 26 5.18 0.18 -14.45
CA PRO A 26 6.51 0.76 -14.32
C PRO A 26 7.12 0.41 -12.96
N LYS A 27 8.29 -0.19 -12.97
CA LYS A 27 9.03 -0.48 -11.72
C LYS A 27 9.58 0.82 -11.12
N PRO A 28 9.64 0.93 -9.78
CA PRO A 28 10.33 2.04 -9.15
C PRO A 28 11.83 1.98 -9.43
N ASP A 29 12.45 3.14 -9.60
CA ASP A 29 13.91 3.23 -9.67
C ASP A 29 14.51 3.12 -8.27
N MET A 30 14.78 1.89 -7.86
CA MET A 30 15.32 1.59 -6.53
C MET A 30 16.74 2.13 -6.32
N ALA A 31 17.53 2.31 -7.39
CA ALA A 31 18.86 2.89 -7.29
C ALA A 31 18.78 4.38 -6.95
N ALA A 32 17.92 5.11 -7.64
CA ALA A 32 17.63 6.49 -7.32
C ALA A 32 17.06 6.65 -5.92
N LEU A 33 16.11 5.80 -5.51
CA LEU A 33 15.54 5.83 -4.17
C LEU A 33 16.60 5.56 -3.08
N LYS A 34 17.52 4.63 -3.29
CA LYS A 34 18.63 4.36 -2.37
C LYS A 34 19.54 5.58 -2.21
N THR A 35 19.87 6.24 -3.31
CA THR A 35 20.67 7.47 -3.28
C THR A 35 19.97 8.58 -2.50
N LEU A 36 18.68 8.81 -2.76
CA LEU A 36 17.89 9.80 -2.03
C LEU A 36 17.76 9.46 -0.54
N ARG A 37 17.61 8.17 -0.21
CA ARG A 37 17.51 7.72 1.18
C ARG A 37 18.79 8.01 1.97
N GLN A 38 19.95 7.92 1.36
CA GLN A 38 21.23 8.25 2.01
C GLN A 38 21.34 9.75 2.36
N LEU A 39 20.67 10.62 1.60
CA LEU A 39 20.64 12.06 1.81
C LEU A 39 19.52 12.49 2.77
N ALA A 40 18.57 11.61 3.05
CA ALA A 40 17.43 11.92 3.89
C ALA A 40 17.84 12.09 5.36
N VAL A 41 17.36 13.17 5.96
CA VAL A 41 17.54 13.50 7.37
C VAL A 41 16.23 13.26 8.10
N LYS A 42 16.29 12.67 9.31
CA LYS A 42 15.11 12.51 10.15
C LYS A 42 14.58 13.87 10.55
N SER A 43 13.34 14.17 10.21
CA SER A 43 12.65 15.42 10.51
C SER A 43 11.75 15.30 11.73
N ASP A 44 11.11 14.15 11.93
CA ASP A 44 10.14 13.97 13.00
C ASP A 44 10.03 12.50 13.44
N GLU A 45 9.40 12.28 14.58
CA GLU A 45 9.08 10.96 15.13
C GLU A 45 7.78 11.03 15.95
N VAL A 46 6.87 10.12 15.66
CA VAL A 46 5.61 9.97 16.39
C VAL A 46 5.59 8.60 17.04
N ILE A 47 5.47 8.57 18.36
CA ILE A 47 5.28 7.32 19.11
C ILE A 47 3.79 7.13 19.37
N ILE A 48 3.27 5.99 18.91
CA ILE A 48 1.86 5.63 19.05
C ILE A 48 1.75 4.57 20.14
N ALA A 49 1.01 4.89 21.20
CA ALA A 49 0.78 3.94 22.28
C ALA A 49 -0.13 2.77 21.82
N PRO A 50 -0.08 1.61 22.49
CA PRO A 50 -1.01 0.51 22.20
C PRO A 50 -2.48 0.96 22.30
N ARG A 51 -3.28 0.56 21.31
CA ARG A 51 -4.72 0.91 21.15
C ARG A 51 -4.98 2.39 20.85
N ASP A 52 -3.98 3.07 20.37
CA ASP A 52 -4.08 4.47 19.98
C ASP A 52 -3.84 4.63 18.48
N ALA A 53 -4.06 5.82 17.95
CA ALA A 53 -3.82 6.17 16.56
C ALA A 53 -3.25 7.59 16.47
N SER A 54 -2.47 7.83 15.43
CA SER A 54 -1.95 9.16 15.13
C SER A 54 -1.93 9.40 13.63
N CYS A 55 -1.86 10.66 13.24
CA CYS A 55 -1.67 11.09 11.86
C CYS A 55 -0.39 11.90 11.73
N PHE A 56 0.23 11.81 10.56
CA PHE A 56 1.37 12.65 10.21
C PHE A 56 1.32 12.98 8.72
N ASP A 57 1.95 14.08 8.35
CA ASP A 57 2.10 14.47 6.96
C ASP A 57 3.41 13.92 6.39
N ALA A 58 3.31 13.27 5.22
CA ALA A 58 4.45 12.80 4.46
C ALA A 58 4.49 13.53 3.10
N PRO A 59 5.26 14.61 2.96
CA PRO A 59 5.39 15.31 1.69
C PRO A 59 5.87 14.40 0.57
N ALA A 60 5.42 14.66 -0.66
CA ALA A 60 5.87 13.89 -1.83
C ALA A 60 7.42 13.88 -1.92
N GLY A 61 7.99 12.70 -2.13
CA GLY A 61 9.44 12.50 -2.16
C GLY A 61 10.09 12.29 -0.77
N SER A 62 9.32 12.32 0.31
CA SER A 62 9.84 11.96 1.63
C SER A 62 9.83 10.45 1.86
N PHE A 63 10.58 10.00 2.86
CA PHE A 63 10.54 8.65 3.37
C PHE A 63 9.87 8.65 4.75
N PHE A 64 9.01 7.68 5.01
CA PHE A 64 8.54 7.39 6.36
C PHE A 64 8.84 5.94 6.71
N ARG A 65 9.02 5.66 7.99
CA ARG A 65 9.28 4.33 8.51
C ARG A 65 8.31 4.01 9.65
N ILE A 66 7.72 2.84 9.59
CA ILE A 66 6.93 2.28 10.69
C ILE A 66 7.81 1.23 11.38
N SER A 67 7.89 1.28 12.69
CA SER A 67 8.71 0.36 13.47
C SER A 67 7.92 -0.15 14.67
N SER A 68 7.96 -1.46 14.90
CA SER A 68 7.53 -2.04 16.17
C SER A 68 8.62 -1.77 17.22
N ILE A 69 8.25 -1.19 18.36
CA ILE A 69 9.20 -0.79 19.41
C ILE A 69 9.34 -1.93 20.44
N GLU A 70 8.22 -2.52 20.85
CA GLU A 70 8.18 -3.53 21.89
C GLU A 70 7.45 -4.80 21.42
N GLY A 71 8.19 -5.81 21.02
CA GLY A 71 7.65 -7.11 20.68
C GLY A 71 6.77 -7.14 19.43
N ALA A 72 6.06 -8.24 19.26
CA ALA A 72 5.15 -8.44 18.14
C ALA A 72 3.89 -7.60 18.31
N GLN A 73 3.68 -6.62 17.45
CA GLN A 73 2.50 -5.76 17.43
C GLN A 73 1.96 -5.67 16.00
N VAL A 74 0.66 -5.46 15.89
CA VAL A 74 -0.04 -5.19 14.62
C VAL A 74 -0.40 -3.72 14.57
N GLY A 75 -0.07 -3.07 13.47
CA GLY A 75 -0.46 -1.70 13.17
C GLY A 75 -1.17 -1.61 11.83
N ASP A 76 -2.22 -0.80 11.76
CA ASP A 76 -2.94 -0.50 10.53
C ASP A 76 -2.43 0.80 9.94
N LEU A 77 -2.02 0.77 8.67
CA LEU A 77 -1.61 1.94 7.92
C LEU A 77 -2.68 2.33 6.90
N ASN A 78 -3.09 3.58 6.95
CA ASN A 78 -3.91 4.20 5.92
C ASN A 78 -3.21 5.44 5.36
N LEU A 79 -3.44 5.70 4.05
CA LEU A 79 -2.89 6.86 3.36
C LEU A 79 -4.02 7.66 2.71
N TRP A 80 -3.93 8.97 2.78
CA TRP A 80 -4.80 9.92 2.09
C TRP A 80 -3.97 10.94 1.34
N ASN A 81 -4.46 11.35 0.19
CA ASN A 81 -3.89 12.51 -0.49
C ASN A 81 -4.30 13.78 0.27
N ALA A 82 -3.34 14.52 0.82
CA ALA A 82 -3.60 15.72 1.63
C ALA A 82 -4.33 16.82 0.86
N GLN A 83 -4.18 16.89 -0.47
CA GLN A 83 -4.89 17.85 -1.33
C GLN A 83 -6.28 17.36 -1.76
N ASN A 84 -6.58 16.07 -1.58
CA ASN A 84 -7.85 15.48 -1.96
C ASN A 84 -8.13 14.21 -1.14
N LEU A 85 -8.79 14.34 -0.03
CA LEU A 85 -9.09 13.23 0.90
C LEU A 85 -10.01 12.14 0.31
N HIS A 86 -10.65 12.39 -0.84
CA HIS A 86 -11.36 11.32 -1.56
C HIS A 86 -10.40 10.29 -2.17
N GLU A 87 -9.17 10.69 -2.44
CA GLU A 87 -8.12 9.79 -2.87
C GLU A 87 -7.41 9.19 -1.64
N ARG A 88 -7.63 7.92 -1.43
CA ARG A 88 -7.06 7.18 -0.30
C ARG A 88 -6.53 5.83 -0.73
N PHE A 89 -5.68 5.25 0.09
CA PHE A 89 -5.17 3.91 -0.10
C PHE A 89 -6.31 2.89 -0.23
N TYR A 90 -6.14 1.99 -1.19
CA TYR A 90 -7.08 0.91 -1.44
C TYR A 90 -6.38 -0.45 -1.41
N SER A 91 -6.49 -1.12 -0.27
CA SER A 91 -5.86 -2.41 -0.04
C SER A 91 -6.33 -3.50 -1.02
N GLY A 92 -7.62 -3.49 -1.39
CA GLY A 92 -8.18 -4.46 -2.34
C GLY A 92 -7.49 -4.42 -3.70
N LYS A 93 -7.28 -3.23 -4.28
CA LYS A 93 -6.57 -3.10 -5.56
C LYS A 93 -5.09 -3.41 -5.42
N THR A 94 -4.48 -2.96 -4.34
CA THR A 94 -3.08 -3.23 -4.04
C THR A 94 -2.81 -4.74 -3.99
N ARG A 95 -3.65 -5.49 -3.27
CA ARG A 95 -3.57 -6.95 -3.21
C ARG A 95 -3.85 -7.64 -4.54
N ALA A 96 -4.74 -7.11 -5.35
CA ALA A 96 -5.02 -7.64 -6.68
C ALA A 96 -3.81 -7.51 -7.62
N LEU A 97 -2.95 -6.51 -7.41
CA LEU A 97 -1.75 -6.27 -8.21
C LEU A 97 -0.51 -6.99 -7.67
N HIS A 98 -0.35 -7.05 -6.35
CA HIS A 98 0.90 -7.48 -5.71
C HIS A 98 0.76 -8.74 -4.84
N GLY A 99 -0.46 -9.21 -4.61
CA GLY A 99 -0.73 -10.33 -3.71
C GLY A 99 -1.05 -9.88 -2.28
N THR A 100 -1.15 -10.85 -1.36
CA THR A 100 -1.64 -10.59 0.00
C THR A 100 -0.67 -9.76 0.83
N HIS A 101 0.62 -9.99 0.68
CA HIS A 101 1.68 -9.31 1.42
C HIS A 101 2.47 -8.42 0.47
N LEU A 102 2.54 -7.13 0.81
CA LEU A 102 3.39 -6.19 0.10
C LEU A 102 4.84 -6.41 0.51
N THR A 103 5.69 -6.49 -0.49
CA THR A 103 7.14 -6.62 -0.30
C THR A 103 7.88 -5.43 -0.90
N GLN A 104 9.19 -5.43 -0.76
CA GLN A 104 10.07 -4.41 -1.31
C GLN A 104 9.85 -4.23 -2.83
N GLU A 105 9.90 -3.00 -3.30
CA GLU A 105 9.62 -2.54 -4.68
C GLU A 105 8.14 -2.45 -5.06
N GLU A 106 7.24 -2.98 -4.25
CA GLU A 106 5.82 -2.91 -4.50
C GLU A 106 5.20 -1.60 -4.04
N ARG A 107 4.02 -1.29 -4.56
CA ARG A 107 3.37 0.00 -4.40
C ARG A 107 2.02 -0.11 -3.75
N MET A 108 1.72 0.83 -2.88
CA MET A 108 0.39 1.06 -2.33
C MET A 108 -0.40 1.93 -3.28
N TRP A 109 -1.56 1.46 -3.73
CA TRP A 109 -2.36 2.10 -4.76
C TRP A 109 -3.58 2.81 -4.19
N SER A 110 -3.94 3.94 -4.79
CA SER A 110 -5.14 4.68 -4.41
C SER A 110 -6.42 4.05 -4.96
N CYS A 111 -7.56 4.47 -4.39
CA CYS A 111 -8.89 4.02 -4.79
C CYS A 111 -9.32 4.57 -6.16
N PHE A 112 -10.40 4.00 -6.69
CA PHE A 112 -11.08 4.55 -7.86
C PHE A 112 -11.60 5.97 -7.58
N PRO A 113 -11.60 6.84 -8.59
CA PRO A 113 -11.18 6.66 -9.98
C PRO A 113 -9.67 6.91 -10.21
N TYR A 114 -8.89 7.19 -9.20
CA TYR A 114 -7.51 7.68 -9.32
C TYR A 114 -6.52 6.58 -9.73
N LEU A 115 -6.53 5.43 -9.06
CA LEU A 115 -5.69 4.25 -9.33
C LEU A 115 -4.23 4.57 -9.64
N ARG A 116 -3.58 5.29 -8.75
CA ARG A 116 -2.17 5.66 -8.89
C ARG A 116 -1.37 5.32 -7.63
N PRO A 117 -0.05 5.15 -7.73
CA PRO A 117 0.79 4.89 -6.57
C PRO A 117 0.77 6.04 -5.56
N MET A 118 0.56 5.73 -4.29
CA MET A 118 0.66 6.67 -3.18
C MET A 118 1.98 6.52 -2.43
N ALA A 119 2.47 5.29 -2.28
CA ALA A 119 3.73 4.99 -1.65
C ALA A 119 4.37 3.76 -2.28
N THR A 120 5.69 3.64 -2.16
CA THR A 120 6.46 2.47 -2.57
C THR A 120 7.14 1.87 -1.35
N VAL A 121 7.05 0.57 -1.17
CA VAL A 121 7.79 -0.14 -0.13
C VAL A 121 9.27 -0.14 -0.52
N PHE A 122 10.05 0.65 0.19
CA PHE A 122 11.47 0.82 -0.09
C PHE A 122 12.33 -0.24 0.59
N GLU A 123 11.99 -0.56 1.83
CA GLU A 123 12.70 -1.51 2.67
C GLU A 123 11.70 -2.20 3.59
N ASP A 124 11.82 -3.50 3.73
CA ASP A 124 11.09 -4.31 4.67
C ASP A 124 12.08 -5.21 5.42
N THR A 125 12.23 -4.97 6.72
CA THR A 125 13.15 -5.74 7.59
C THR A 125 12.47 -6.91 8.28
N LEU A 126 11.14 -7.01 8.17
CA LEU A 126 10.37 -8.15 8.69
C LEU A 126 10.38 -9.31 7.70
N ALA A 127 10.56 -9.00 6.42
CA ALA A 127 10.71 -9.87 5.27
C ALA A 127 9.63 -10.95 5.13
N TRP A 128 9.43 -11.77 6.15
CA TRP A 128 8.49 -12.87 6.13
C TRP A 128 8.16 -13.35 7.53
N TYR A 129 6.88 -13.50 7.85
CA TYR A 129 6.38 -14.27 9.01
C TYR A 129 4.94 -14.77 8.76
#